data_a02f09fa048428738e0bcb38db409c06
#
_entry.id   a02f09fa048428738e0bcb38db409c06
#
_cell.length_a   1.000
_cell.length_b   1.000
_cell.length_c   1.000
_cell.angle_alpha   90.00
_cell.angle_beta   90.00
_cell.angle_gamma   90.00
#
_symmetry.space_group_name_H-M   'P 1'
#
loop_
_entity.id
_entity.type
_entity.pdbx_description
1 polymer ?
#
loop_
_entity_poly.entity_id
_entity_poly.type
_entity_poly.pdbx_seq_one_letter_code
_entity_poly.pdbx_strand_id
1 'polypeptide(L)'
;MSSSYRMELDKWLASLDVKADMVLDIGGSQLPVRGRTKTWVVEDYKIADLPEPHIESPKPDIEVDLNSHSSGLEHDYDIIFCLEVFDYVYDPYNAFEIIKLGLKKGGIAWVTFPMMYPLHQPIEDDALRYMPSGITKLAKAVGLKIVQMIPRRTETDAIYNAFRTERMRCAKHEDHNISGWIVEFTK
;
A
#
# COMPACT_ATOMS: atom_id res chain seq x y z
N MET A 1 -15.60 13.83 6.48
CA MET A 1 -14.27 14.46 6.32
C MET A 1 -13.25 13.35 6.11
N SER A 2 -12.39 13.45 5.10
CA SER A 2 -11.30 12.50 4.89
C SER A 2 -10.27 12.62 6.02
N SER A 3 -9.69 11.51 6.48
CA SER A 3 -8.63 11.56 7.50
C SER A 3 -7.37 12.23 6.93
N SER A 4 -6.55 12.85 7.79
CA SER A 4 -5.27 13.44 7.37
C SER A 4 -4.37 12.41 6.66
N TYR A 5 -4.43 11.17 7.10
CA TYR A 5 -3.75 10.03 6.50
C TYR A 5 -4.15 9.81 5.04
N ARG A 6 -5.45 9.81 4.73
CA ARG A 6 -5.95 9.68 3.35
C ARG A 6 -5.60 10.89 2.49
N MET A 7 -5.64 12.11 3.08
CA MET A 7 -5.29 13.33 2.35
C MET A 7 -3.84 13.33 1.85
N GLU A 8 -2.89 12.79 2.62
CA GLU A 8 -1.50 12.66 2.17
C GLU A 8 -1.36 11.67 1.01
N LEU A 9 -2.09 10.56 1.04
CA LEU A 9 -2.14 9.63 -0.09
C LEU A 9 -2.74 10.29 -1.33
N ASP A 10 -3.84 11.01 -1.18
CA ASP A 10 -4.51 11.70 -2.31
C ASP A 10 -3.62 12.77 -2.93
N LYS A 11 -2.90 13.55 -2.12
CA LYS A 11 -1.91 14.54 -2.60
C LYS A 11 -0.80 13.87 -3.40
N TRP A 12 -0.28 12.74 -2.89
CA TRP A 12 0.76 11.98 -3.58
C TRP A 12 0.25 11.43 -4.90
N LEU A 13 -0.93 10.79 -4.93
CA LEU A 13 -1.54 10.29 -6.17
C LEU A 13 -1.75 11.41 -7.19
N ALA A 14 -2.27 12.56 -6.75
CA ALA A 14 -2.46 13.74 -7.61
C ALA A 14 -1.14 14.32 -8.17
N SER A 15 0.01 13.88 -7.70
CA SER A 15 1.32 14.24 -8.24
C SER A 15 1.87 13.24 -9.25
N LEU A 16 1.30 12.03 -9.33
CA LEU A 16 1.79 10.97 -10.20
C LEU A 16 1.37 11.14 -11.66
N ASP A 17 2.33 11.02 -12.54
CA ASP A 17 2.11 10.79 -13.96
C ASP A 17 2.17 9.27 -14.23
N VAL A 18 1.05 8.67 -14.61
CA VAL A 18 0.95 7.22 -14.89
C VAL A 18 0.88 6.98 -16.39
N LYS A 19 1.88 6.26 -16.90
CA LYS A 19 1.94 5.80 -18.30
C LYS A 19 2.41 4.35 -18.32
N ALA A 20 1.55 3.46 -18.80
CA ALA A 20 1.81 2.02 -18.85
C ALA A 20 0.89 1.32 -19.84
N ASP A 21 1.26 0.13 -20.28
CA ASP A 21 0.35 -0.70 -21.06
C ASP A 21 -0.62 -1.40 -20.13
N MET A 22 -0.13 -2.06 -19.06
CA MET A 22 -0.93 -2.87 -18.14
C MET A 22 -0.76 -2.39 -16.69
N VAL A 23 -1.87 -2.05 -16.04
CA VAL A 23 -1.92 -1.64 -14.63
C VAL A 23 -2.88 -2.52 -13.85
N LEU A 24 -2.44 -2.98 -12.68
CA LEU A 24 -3.25 -3.68 -11.69
C LEU A 24 -3.42 -2.82 -10.45
N ASP A 25 -4.65 -2.77 -9.94
CA ASP A 25 -5.01 -2.07 -8.69
C ASP A 25 -5.53 -3.09 -7.68
N ILE A 26 -4.67 -3.52 -6.75
CA ILE A 26 -5.03 -4.49 -5.70
C ILE A 26 -5.72 -3.76 -4.54
N GLY A 27 -6.93 -4.20 -4.21
CA GLY A 27 -7.79 -3.53 -3.23
C GLY A 27 -8.52 -2.32 -3.78
N GLY A 28 -8.58 -2.17 -5.13
CA GLY A 28 -9.13 -1.00 -5.81
C GLY A 28 -10.64 -0.95 -5.95
N SER A 29 -11.38 -1.99 -5.55
CA SER A 29 -12.84 -2.08 -5.80
C SER A 29 -13.63 -0.93 -5.19
N GLN A 30 -13.27 -0.51 -3.98
CA GLN A 30 -13.94 0.58 -3.28
C GLN A 30 -13.51 1.96 -3.78
N LEU A 31 -12.21 2.14 -4.02
CA LEU A 31 -11.64 3.44 -4.35
C LEU A 31 -10.48 3.29 -5.35
N PRO A 32 -10.80 3.07 -6.63
CA PRO A 32 -9.80 2.82 -7.65
C PRO A 32 -8.81 3.97 -7.81
N VAL A 33 -7.57 3.65 -8.17
CA VAL A 33 -6.51 4.65 -8.42
C VAL A 33 -6.80 5.46 -9.67
N ARG A 34 -7.46 4.85 -10.66
CA ARG A 34 -7.86 5.52 -11.91
C ARG A 34 -8.71 6.75 -11.62
N GLY A 35 -8.31 7.88 -12.16
CA GLY A 35 -8.99 9.18 -11.97
C GLY A 35 -8.52 9.97 -10.73
N ARG A 36 -7.56 9.44 -9.96
CA ARG A 36 -6.97 10.12 -8.80
C ARG A 36 -5.54 10.61 -9.04
N THR A 37 -4.93 10.23 -10.15
CA THR A 37 -3.57 10.62 -10.55
C THR A 37 -3.58 11.89 -11.38
N LYS A 38 -2.42 12.56 -11.49
CA LYS A 38 -2.24 13.78 -12.28
C LYS A 38 -2.49 13.52 -13.77
N THR A 39 -1.87 12.47 -14.31
CA THR A 39 -2.13 12.00 -15.67
C THR A 39 -2.35 10.49 -15.67
N TRP A 40 -3.10 10.01 -16.66
CA TRP A 40 -3.41 8.60 -16.81
C TRP A 40 -3.42 8.20 -18.28
N VAL A 41 -2.35 7.51 -18.71
CA VAL A 41 -2.23 6.98 -20.07
C VAL A 41 -1.95 5.48 -19.94
N VAL A 42 -3.04 4.70 -19.84
CA VAL A 42 -3.00 3.26 -19.59
C VAL A 42 -3.90 2.55 -20.57
N GLU A 43 -3.41 1.49 -21.21
CA GLU A 43 -4.17 0.72 -22.20
C GLU A 43 -5.11 -0.28 -21.55
N ASP A 44 -4.60 -1.09 -20.61
CA ASP A 44 -5.38 -2.08 -19.85
C ASP A 44 -5.24 -1.83 -18.34
N TYR A 45 -6.40 -1.65 -17.67
CA TYR A 45 -6.47 -1.43 -16.23
C TYR A 45 -7.44 -2.42 -15.62
N LYS A 46 -6.94 -3.19 -14.66
CA LYS A 46 -7.72 -4.19 -13.92
C LYS A 46 -7.69 -3.91 -12.43
N ILE A 47 -8.80 -4.25 -11.79
CA ILE A 47 -8.94 -4.25 -10.33
C ILE A 47 -8.88 -5.68 -9.84
N ALA A 48 -7.99 -5.94 -8.87
CA ALA A 48 -7.94 -7.19 -8.11
C ALA A 48 -8.39 -6.91 -6.68
N ASP A 49 -9.25 -7.76 -6.13
CA ASP A 49 -9.75 -7.60 -4.76
C ASP A 49 -10.21 -8.96 -4.21
N LEU A 50 -10.62 -8.99 -2.95
CA LEU A 50 -11.29 -10.13 -2.37
C LEU A 50 -12.57 -10.48 -3.13
N PRO A 51 -12.98 -11.77 -3.18
CA PRO A 51 -14.27 -12.18 -3.76
C PRO A 51 -15.46 -11.47 -3.10
N GLU A 52 -15.35 -11.26 -1.78
CA GLU A 52 -16.31 -10.51 -0.96
C GLU A 52 -15.55 -9.37 -0.26
N PRO A 53 -15.45 -8.18 -0.88
CA PRO A 53 -14.81 -7.03 -0.28
C PRO A 53 -15.48 -6.60 1.03
N HIS A 54 -14.72 -6.04 1.96
CA HIS A 54 -15.21 -5.61 3.29
C HIS A 54 -16.34 -4.56 3.24
N ILE A 55 -16.48 -3.85 2.14
CA ILE A 55 -17.52 -2.86 1.90
C ILE A 55 -18.18 -3.16 0.57
N GLU A 56 -19.49 -2.97 0.48
CA GLU A 56 -20.23 -3.11 -0.76
C GLU A 56 -19.57 -2.26 -1.87
N SER A 57 -19.08 -2.93 -2.88
CA SER A 57 -18.31 -2.34 -3.99
C SER A 57 -18.55 -3.15 -5.27
N PRO A 58 -18.23 -2.61 -6.45
CA PRO A 58 -18.25 -3.37 -7.68
C PRO A 58 -17.37 -4.63 -7.57
N LYS A 59 -17.80 -5.71 -8.24
CA LYS A 59 -16.97 -6.92 -8.32
C LYS A 59 -15.63 -6.60 -8.98
N PRO A 60 -14.52 -7.17 -8.45
CA PRO A 60 -13.22 -7.03 -9.07
C PRO A 60 -13.16 -7.76 -10.42
N ASP A 61 -12.24 -7.36 -11.28
CA ASP A 61 -11.92 -8.08 -12.52
C ASP A 61 -11.20 -9.41 -12.21
N ILE A 62 -10.43 -9.44 -11.12
CA ILE A 62 -9.64 -10.59 -10.67
C ILE A 62 -9.86 -10.77 -9.17
N GLU A 63 -10.25 -11.99 -8.78
CA GLU A 63 -10.37 -12.33 -7.35
C GLU A 63 -9.00 -12.72 -6.80
N VAL A 64 -8.50 -11.98 -5.82
CA VAL A 64 -7.20 -12.22 -5.18
C VAL A 64 -7.31 -11.99 -3.68
N ASP A 65 -6.88 -12.98 -2.92
CA ASP A 65 -6.63 -12.86 -1.48
C ASP A 65 -5.11 -12.93 -1.22
N LEU A 66 -4.53 -11.83 -0.76
CA LEU A 66 -3.11 -11.75 -0.47
C LEU A 66 -2.66 -12.63 0.70
N ASN A 67 -3.59 -13.10 1.52
CA ASN A 67 -3.33 -14.05 2.60
C ASN A 67 -3.42 -15.51 2.15
N SER A 68 -3.87 -15.78 0.92
CA SER A 68 -4.04 -17.14 0.40
C SER A 68 -2.87 -17.53 -0.51
N HIS A 69 -2.22 -18.66 -0.18
CA HIS A 69 -1.17 -19.23 -1.03
C HIS A 69 -1.69 -19.83 -2.35
N SER A 70 -3.00 -19.95 -2.52
CA SER A 70 -3.62 -20.38 -3.77
C SER A 70 -3.92 -19.23 -4.72
N SER A 71 -3.81 -17.99 -4.25
CA SER A 71 -3.97 -16.81 -5.09
C SER A 71 -2.73 -16.61 -5.95
N GLY A 72 -2.94 -16.39 -7.24
CA GLY A 72 -1.87 -16.12 -8.19
C GLY A 72 -2.27 -15.05 -9.18
N LEU A 73 -1.34 -14.18 -9.52
CA LEU A 73 -1.46 -13.24 -10.62
C LEU A 73 -0.70 -13.81 -11.82
N GLU A 74 -1.41 -14.16 -12.89
CA GLU A 74 -0.83 -14.81 -14.07
C GLU A 74 -0.30 -13.83 -15.12
N HIS A 75 -0.20 -12.52 -14.81
CA HIS A 75 0.09 -11.51 -15.80
C HIS A 75 1.27 -10.62 -15.42
N ASP A 76 2.00 -10.21 -16.45
CA ASP A 76 3.13 -9.29 -16.35
C ASP A 76 2.64 -7.84 -16.39
N TYR A 77 2.31 -7.26 -15.22
CA TYR A 77 1.91 -5.86 -15.12
C TYR A 77 3.11 -4.92 -15.13
N ASP A 78 2.98 -3.80 -15.83
CA ASP A 78 3.94 -2.70 -15.79
C ASP A 78 3.95 -2.01 -14.45
N ILE A 79 2.74 -1.77 -13.93
CA ILE A 79 2.52 -1.10 -12.66
C ILE A 79 1.49 -1.87 -11.85
N ILE A 80 1.81 -2.11 -10.58
CA ILE A 80 0.87 -2.61 -9.59
C ILE A 80 0.70 -1.54 -8.51
N PHE A 81 -0.53 -1.14 -8.25
CA PHE A 81 -0.90 -0.40 -7.04
C PHE A 81 -1.49 -1.36 -6.02
N CYS A 82 -1.08 -1.23 -4.75
CA CYS A 82 -1.64 -1.95 -3.61
C CYS A 82 -1.72 -0.96 -2.44
N LEU A 83 -2.80 -0.19 -2.41
CA LEU A 83 -2.94 0.97 -1.56
C LEU A 83 -4.03 0.74 -0.50
N GLU A 84 -3.69 0.97 0.78
CA GLU A 84 -4.59 0.79 1.93
C GLU A 84 -5.14 -0.64 2.07
N VAL A 85 -4.25 -1.63 1.82
CA VAL A 85 -4.57 -3.07 1.87
C VAL A 85 -3.77 -3.77 2.95
N PHE A 86 -2.53 -3.35 3.20
CA PHE A 86 -1.60 -4.06 4.07
C PHE A 86 -1.96 -4.03 5.56
N ASP A 87 -2.94 -3.25 5.97
CA ASP A 87 -3.56 -3.33 7.30
C ASP A 87 -4.21 -4.71 7.54
N TYR A 88 -4.81 -5.30 6.48
CA TYR A 88 -5.57 -6.56 6.49
C TYR A 88 -4.73 -7.78 6.11
N VAL A 89 -3.45 -7.58 5.79
CA VAL A 89 -2.56 -8.65 5.38
C VAL A 89 -1.82 -9.21 6.60
N TYR A 90 -2.16 -10.45 7.00
CA TYR A 90 -1.48 -11.14 8.10
C TYR A 90 -0.34 -12.06 7.62
N ASP A 91 -0.27 -12.40 6.32
CA ASP A 91 0.87 -13.06 5.69
C ASP A 91 1.56 -12.12 4.67
N PRO A 92 2.35 -11.15 5.15
CA PRO A 92 2.98 -10.19 4.27
C PRO A 92 4.04 -10.81 3.35
N TYR A 93 4.63 -11.95 3.70
CA TYR A 93 5.57 -12.64 2.81
C TYR A 93 4.84 -13.15 1.57
N ASN A 94 3.71 -13.83 1.73
CA ASN A 94 2.88 -14.29 0.62
C ASN A 94 2.40 -13.12 -0.26
N ALA A 95 1.93 -12.03 0.36
CA ALA A 95 1.50 -10.85 -0.36
C ALA A 95 2.61 -10.25 -1.24
N PHE A 96 3.84 -10.18 -0.73
CA PHE A 96 5.00 -9.71 -1.50
C PHE A 96 5.35 -10.66 -2.66
N GLU A 97 5.24 -11.99 -2.46
CA GLU A 97 5.44 -12.96 -3.55
C GLU A 97 4.37 -12.81 -4.64
N ILE A 98 3.09 -12.64 -4.28
CA ILE A 98 2.00 -12.41 -5.24
C ILE A 98 2.26 -11.13 -6.05
N ILE A 99 2.58 -10.02 -5.39
CA ILE A 99 2.90 -8.75 -6.06
C ILE A 99 4.09 -8.93 -7.01
N LYS A 100 5.17 -9.59 -6.56
CA LYS A 100 6.34 -9.85 -7.39
C LYS A 100 6.01 -10.71 -8.61
N LEU A 101 5.20 -11.76 -8.43
CA LEU A 101 4.79 -12.64 -9.52
C LEU A 101 4.00 -11.87 -10.58
N GLY A 102 3.08 -11.00 -10.17
CA GLY A 102 2.30 -10.15 -11.06
C GLY A 102 3.12 -9.10 -11.83
N LEU A 103 4.28 -8.69 -11.31
CA LEU A 103 5.12 -7.71 -11.99
C LEU A 103 5.92 -8.33 -13.13
N LYS A 104 5.95 -7.67 -14.27
CA LYS A 104 6.95 -7.96 -15.32
C LYS A 104 8.35 -7.53 -14.89
N LYS A 105 9.37 -8.04 -15.58
CA LYS A 105 10.75 -7.62 -15.34
C LYS A 105 10.90 -6.11 -15.60
N GLY A 106 11.39 -5.39 -14.59
CA GLY A 106 11.48 -3.93 -14.62
C GLY A 106 10.16 -3.20 -14.33
N GLY A 107 9.08 -3.93 -14.07
CA GLY A 107 7.84 -3.35 -13.59
C GLY A 107 7.96 -2.80 -12.17
N ILE A 108 7.04 -1.92 -11.79
CA ILE A 108 7.05 -1.23 -10.50
C ILE A 108 5.77 -1.52 -9.70
N ALA A 109 5.90 -1.61 -8.38
CA ALA A 109 4.75 -1.68 -7.48
C ALA A 109 4.78 -0.52 -6.49
N TRP A 110 3.64 0.16 -6.35
CA TRP A 110 3.39 1.13 -5.31
C TRP A 110 2.54 0.52 -4.22
N VAL A 111 3.09 0.44 -3.02
CA VAL A 111 2.42 -0.21 -1.88
C VAL A 111 2.41 0.75 -0.69
N THR A 112 1.27 0.87 -0.01
CA THR A 112 1.20 1.60 1.25
C THR A 112 1.25 0.67 2.45
N PHE A 113 1.91 1.15 3.50
CA PHE A 113 2.07 0.42 4.76
C PHE A 113 1.67 1.29 5.94
N PRO A 114 0.72 0.85 6.78
CA PRO A 114 0.40 1.53 8.01
C PRO A 114 1.51 1.34 9.05
N MET A 115 1.85 2.39 9.80
CA MET A 115 2.79 2.31 10.92
C MET A 115 2.13 2.70 12.24
N MET A 116 1.68 3.94 12.33
CA MET A 116 0.95 4.44 13.48
C MET A 116 -0.44 4.88 13.03
N TYR A 117 -1.36 3.93 13.10
CA TYR A 117 -2.71 4.09 12.62
C TYR A 117 -3.70 3.49 13.62
N PRO A 118 -4.83 4.13 13.93
CA PRO A 118 -5.88 3.54 14.76
C PRO A 118 -6.37 2.21 14.18
N LEU A 119 -7.01 1.40 14.99
CA LEU A 119 -7.68 0.19 14.52
C LEU A 119 -8.64 0.54 13.39
N HIS A 120 -8.53 -0.19 12.29
CA HIS A 120 -9.33 0.02 11.08
C HIS A 120 -10.48 -1.00 11.03
N GLN A 121 -11.61 -0.60 10.45
CA GLN A 121 -12.75 -1.49 10.27
C GLN A 121 -12.59 -2.32 8.98
N PRO A 122 -12.94 -3.63 9.00
CA PRO A 122 -13.38 -4.41 10.17
C PRO A 122 -12.22 -4.71 11.13
N ILE A 123 -12.45 -4.51 12.43
CA ILE A 123 -11.39 -4.60 13.46
C ILE A 123 -10.81 -6.01 13.56
N GLU A 124 -11.63 -7.02 13.33
CA GLU A 124 -11.24 -8.43 13.34
C GLU A 124 -10.21 -8.80 12.28
N ASP A 125 -10.16 -8.03 11.18
CA ASP A 125 -9.25 -8.26 10.06
C ASP A 125 -8.04 -7.32 10.08
N ASP A 126 -8.05 -6.28 10.94
CA ASP A 126 -6.93 -5.34 11.08
C ASP A 126 -5.71 -6.02 11.74
N ALA A 127 -4.72 -6.39 10.94
CA ALA A 127 -3.72 -7.38 11.33
C ALA A 127 -2.37 -6.75 11.75
N LEU A 128 -1.71 -5.99 10.89
CA LEU A 128 -0.31 -5.63 11.09
C LEU A 128 -0.03 -4.13 10.93
N ARG A 129 1.10 -3.72 11.54
CA ARG A 129 1.72 -2.40 11.38
C ARG A 129 3.18 -2.57 10.98
N TYR A 130 3.70 -1.68 10.13
CA TYR A 130 4.96 -1.91 9.43
C TYR A 130 6.00 -0.85 9.73
N MET A 131 7.17 -1.30 10.17
CA MET A 131 8.36 -0.46 10.32
C MET A 131 9.24 -0.55 9.06
N PRO A 132 9.99 0.50 8.69
CA PRO A 132 10.86 0.52 7.51
C PRO A 132 11.79 -0.67 7.39
N SER A 133 12.38 -1.11 8.51
CA SER A 133 13.27 -2.27 8.54
C SER A 133 12.54 -3.59 8.23
N GLY A 134 11.28 -3.72 8.64
CA GLY A 134 10.43 -4.87 8.33
C GLY A 134 10.11 -4.93 6.83
N ILE A 135 9.66 -3.82 6.26
CA ILE A 135 9.39 -3.68 4.81
C ILE A 135 10.64 -4.04 4.00
N THR A 136 11.81 -3.51 4.40
CA THR A 136 13.09 -3.80 3.72
C THR A 136 13.46 -5.27 3.76
N LYS A 137 13.25 -5.94 4.89
CA LYS A 137 13.53 -7.38 5.04
C LYS A 137 12.59 -8.23 4.19
N LEU A 138 11.30 -7.90 4.17
CA LEU A 138 10.31 -8.59 3.33
C LEU A 138 10.66 -8.44 1.83
N ALA A 139 10.89 -7.23 1.36
CA ALA A 139 11.28 -6.97 -0.02
C ALA A 139 12.53 -7.78 -0.42
N LYS A 140 13.56 -7.76 0.43
CA LYS A 140 14.80 -8.53 0.20
C LYS A 140 14.54 -10.03 0.17
N ALA A 141 13.68 -10.55 1.04
CA ALA A 141 13.40 -11.98 1.12
C ALA A 141 12.76 -12.52 -0.16
N VAL A 142 11.89 -11.73 -0.80
CA VAL A 142 11.27 -12.12 -2.07
C VAL A 142 12.06 -11.66 -3.30
N GLY A 143 13.10 -10.83 -3.14
CA GLY A 143 13.95 -10.35 -4.24
C GLY A 143 13.41 -9.11 -4.96
N LEU A 144 12.49 -8.36 -4.35
CA LEU A 144 12.12 -7.02 -4.79
C LEU A 144 13.14 -5.98 -4.30
N LYS A 145 13.37 -4.94 -5.10
CA LYS A 145 14.22 -3.80 -4.74
C LYS A 145 13.36 -2.61 -4.37
N ILE A 146 13.67 -1.95 -3.27
CA ILE A 146 13.06 -0.66 -2.92
C ILE A 146 13.75 0.43 -3.73
N VAL A 147 12.97 1.19 -4.51
CA VAL A 147 13.41 2.37 -5.25
C VAL A 147 13.35 3.59 -4.34
N GLN A 148 12.22 3.77 -3.67
CA GLN A 148 12.02 4.84 -2.70
C GLN A 148 11.00 4.46 -1.63
N MET A 149 11.09 5.13 -0.48
CA MET A 149 10.17 4.99 0.65
C MET A 149 9.80 6.38 1.14
N ILE A 150 8.56 6.77 0.91
CA ILE A 150 8.02 8.11 1.19
C ILE A 150 7.23 8.06 2.50
N PRO A 151 7.59 8.85 3.53
CA PRO A 151 6.83 8.90 4.76
C PRO A 151 5.49 9.61 4.54
N ARG A 152 4.40 9.01 5.01
CA ARG A 152 3.11 9.67 5.14
C ARG A 152 3.04 10.35 6.49
N ARG A 153 2.88 11.67 6.48
CA ARG A 153 2.90 12.47 7.71
C ARG A 153 1.47 12.84 8.11
N THR A 154 1.23 12.85 9.41
CA THR A 154 -0.03 13.38 9.97
C THR A 154 0.21 14.80 10.48
N GLU A 155 -0.77 15.67 10.30
CA GLU A 155 -0.74 17.03 10.82
C GLU A 155 -0.98 17.09 12.35
N THR A 156 -1.37 15.98 12.96
CA THR A 156 -1.68 15.95 14.38
C THR A 156 -0.44 15.64 15.20
N ASP A 157 -0.12 16.49 16.17
CA ASP A 157 0.88 16.23 17.22
C ASP A 157 0.45 15.13 18.21
N ALA A 158 -0.66 14.44 17.95
CA ALA A 158 -1.18 13.42 18.86
C ALA A 158 -0.18 12.28 19.09
N ILE A 159 0.48 11.83 18.04
CA ILE A 159 1.54 10.80 18.11
C ILE A 159 2.75 11.35 18.86
N TYR A 160 3.20 12.56 18.50
CA TYR A 160 4.29 13.24 19.19
C TYR A 160 3.99 13.42 20.69
N ASN A 161 2.79 13.89 21.02
CA ASN A 161 2.39 14.11 22.41
C ASN A 161 2.27 12.80 23.20
N ALA A 162 1.83 11.71 22.58
CA ALA A 162 1.78 10.40 23.22
C ALA A 162 3.18 9.89 23.63
N PHE A 163 4.20 10.13 22.78
CA PHE A 163 5.57 9.69 23.07
C PHE A 163 6.41 10.71 23.84
N ARG A 164 6.05 11.99 23.88
CA ARG A 164 6.79 13.04 24.58
C ARG A 164 6.94 12.79 26.07
N THR A 165 5.98 12.15 26.70
CA THR A 165 5.99 11.80 28.14
C THR A 165 6.91 10.63 28.47
N GLU A 166 7.27 9.79 27.50
CA GLU A 166 8.03 8.55 27.68
C GLU A 166 9.55 8.71 27.60
N ARG A 167 10.11 9.94 27.63
CA ARG A 167 11.55 10.19 27.52
C ARG A 167 12.25 9.44 26.38
N MET A 168 11.65 9.34 25.22
CA MET A 168 12.31 8.71 24.07
C MET A 168 13.50 9.55 23.61
N ARG A 169 14.70 9.05 23.91
CA ARG A 169 16.00 9.71 23.67
C ARG A 169 16.46 9.68 22.21
N CYS A 170 15.74 9.05 21.30
CA CYS A 170 16.36 8.55 20.07
C CYS A 170 15.75 9.08 18.76
N ALA A 171 14.60 9.74 18.74
CA ALA A 171 14.00 10.16 17.49
C ALA A 171 14.05 11.69 17.36
N LYS A 172 14.40 12.16 16.16
CA LYS A 172 14.27 13.58 15.81
C LYS A 172 12.78 13.93 15.76
N HIS A 173 12.43 15.19 16.05
CA HIS A 173 11.05 15.69 16.02
C HIS A 173 10.34 15.35 14.70
N GLU A 174 11.08 15.37 13.59
CA GLU A 174 10.60 15.10 12.24
C GLU A 174 10.08 13.65 12.03
N ASP A 175 10.49 12.72 12.89
CA ASP A 175 10.16 11.30 12.76
C ASP A 175 8.91 10.89 13.56
N HIS A 176 8.38 11.79 14.38
CA HIS A 176 7.31 11.49 15.34
C HIS A 176 5.89 11.61 14.75
N ASN A 177 5.75 12.18 13.57
CA ASN A 177 4.46 12.36 12.91
C ASN A 177 4.26 11.47 11.68
N ILE A 178 5.08 10.42 11.56
CA ILE A 178 4.94 9.45 10.47
C ILE A 178 3.85 8.45 10.84
N SER A 179 2.80 8.38 10.04
CA SER A 179 1.68 7.47 10.21
C SER A 179 1.80 6.21 9.34
N GLY A 180 2.64 6.25 8.32
CA GLY A 180 2.86 5.12 7.42
C GLY A 180 3.80 5.46 6.27
N TRP A 181 3.84 4.60 5.28
CA TRP A 181 4.80 4.66 4.18
C TRP A 181 4.11 4.44 2.84
N ILE A 182 4.58 5.13 1.81
CA ILE A 182 4.33 4.81 0.41
C ILE A 182 5.65 4.31 -0.15
N VAL A 183 5.67 3.09 -0.66
CA VAL A 183 6.92 2.46 -1.10
C VAL A 183 6.83 2.04 -2.55
N GLU A 184 7.85 2.42 -3.32
CA GLU A 184 8.05 1.96 -4.68
C GLU A 184 9.01 0.78 -4.69
N PHE A 185 8.55 -0.32 -5.26
CA PHE A 185 9.36 -1.51 -5.51
C PHE A 185 9.57 -1.71 -7.00
N THR A 186 10.66 -2.40 -7.37
CA THR A 186 10.88 -2.92 -8.71
C THR A 186 11.35 -4.36 -8.68
N LYS A 187 10.97 -5.11 -9.73
CA LYS A 187 11.36 -6.52 -9.94
C LYS A 187 12.63 -6.62 -10.77
#